data_797a96b29ce2cd9f7d031f75f654b28f
#
_entry.id   797a96b29ce2cd9f7d031f75f654b28f
#
_cell.length_a   1.000
_cell.length_b   1.000
_cell.length_c   1.000
_cell.angle_alpha   90.00
_cell.angle_beta   90.00
_cell.angle_gamma   90.00
#
_symmetry.space_group_name_H-M   'P 1'
#
loop_
_entity.id
_entity.type
_entity.pdbx_description
1 polymer ?
#
loop_
_entity_poly.entity_id
_entity_poly.type
_entity_poly.pdbx_seq_one_letter_code
_entity_poly.pdbx_strand_id
1 'polypeptide(L)'
;MDEIIDRLRKVRKGAMFIIEAPSGTGKGTVIKELLKADDNIKFSVSVTTRQPREGEVEGVDYYFVTDEQYNEFLAQDAFYEYVDSQYGSRYGTLRSEVDSFINVGQDVLFDIDWAGAREMREKAGDDVV
;
A
#
# COMPACT_ATOMS: atom_id res chain seq x y z
N MET A 1 -24.25 -4.97 18.58
CA MET A 1 -23.51 -3.73 18.24
C MET A 1 -22.43 -4.00 17.18
N ASP A 2 -21.58 -4.98 17.41
CA ASP A 2 -20.49 -5.30 16.49
C ASP A 2 -20.96 -5.76 15.11
N GLU A 3 -22.04 -6.52 15.04
CA GLU A 3 -22.64 -6.95 13.77
C GLU A 3 -23.12 -5.77 12.93
N ILE A 4 -23.66 -4.75 13.55
CA ILE A 4 -24.13 -3.55 12.86
C ILE A 4 -22.94 -2.77 12.33
N ILE A 5 -21.89 -2.62 13.13
CA ILE A 5 -20.66 -1.94 12.71
C ILE A 5 -20.04 -2.68 11.53
N ASP A 6 -19.97 -3.99 11.56
CA ASP A 6 -19.43 -4.80 10.46
C ASP A 6 -20.25 -4.65 9.18
N ARG A 7 -21.57 -4.62 9.29
CA ARG A 7 -22.44 -4.38 8.14
C ARG A 7 -22.23 -3.00 7.53
N LEU A 8 -22.11 -1.98 8.37
CA LEU A 8 -21.85 -0.61 7.91
C LEU A 8 -20.49 -0.50 7.22
N ARG A 9 -19.48 -1.17 7.74
CA ARG A 9 -18.16 -1.22 7.11
C ARG A 9 -18.18 -1.90 5.76
N LYS A 10 -18.98 -2.94 5.58
CA LYS A 10 -19.09 -3.67 4.30
C LYS A 10 -19.79 -2.88 3.21
N VAL A 11 -20.72 -2.00 3.56
CA VAL A 11 -21.47 -1.21 2.57
C VAL A 11 -20.79 0.10 2.21
N ARG A 12 -19.87 0.60 3.04
CA ARG A 12 -19.06 1.78 2.71
C ARG A 12 -17.71 1.35 2.14
N LYS A 13 -17.15 2.16 1.28
CA LYS A 13 -15.76 1.98 0.87
C LYS A 13 -14.82 2.30 2.03
N GLY A 14 -13.71 1.59 2.12
CA GLY A 14 -12.62 1.95 2.99
C GLY A 14 -11.90 3.20 2.51
N ALA A 15 -11.04 3.76 3.34
CA ALA A 15 -10.22 4.91 3.01
C ALA A 15 -8.75 4.51 2.84
N MET A 16 -8.05 5.27 2.02
CA MET A 16 -6.60 5.15 1.83
C MET A 16 -5.91 6.21 2.69
N PHE A 17 -5.05 5.78 3.60
CA PHE A 17 -4.30 6.66 4.48
C PHE A 17 -2.82 6.61 4.13
N ILE A 18 -2.21 7.77 3.92
CA ILE A 18 -0.80 7.88 3.60
C ILE A 18 -0.06 8.48 4.79
N ILE A 19 1.00 7.81 5.22
CA ILE A 19 1.91 8.34 6.22
C ILE A 19 3.20 8.77 5.52
N GLU A 20 3.51 10.06 5.64
CA GLU A 20 4.74 10.64 5.14
C GLU A 20 5.57 11.12 6.33
N ALA A 21 6.79 10.67 6.41
CA ALA A 21 7.75 11.20 7.38
C ALA A 21 9.16 10.90 6.92
N PRO A 22 10.13 11.75 7.26
CA PRO A 22 11.53 11.43 6.99
C PRO A 22 11.96 10.15 7.68
N SER A 23 12.91 9.44 7.09
CA SER A 23 13.50 8.24 7.70
C SER A 23 14.03 8.55 9.10
N GLY A 24 13.85 7.63 10.04
CA GLY A 24 14.37 7.76 11.40
C GLY A 24 13.51 8.57 12.35
N THR A 25 12.28 8.95 11.98
CA THR A 25 11.37 9.72 12.85
C THR A 25 10.40 8.84 13.65
N GLY A 26 10.60 7.52 13.68
CA GLY A 26 9.71 6.61 14.39
C GLY A 26 8.47 6.21 13.63
N LYS A 27 8.40 6.49 12.33
CA LYS A 27 7.26 6.16 11.47
C LYS A 27 6.90 4.67 11.52
N GLY A 28 7.88 3.78 11.49
CA GLY A 28 7.65 2.34 11.56
C GLY A 28 6.97 1.90 12.86
N THR A 29 7.32 2.53 13.97
CA THR A 29 6.69 2.27 15.27
C THR A 29 5.23 2.72 15.28
N VAL A 30 4.95 3.89 14.74
CA VAL A 30 3.57 4.43 14.63
C VAL A 30 2.71 3.49 13.78
N ILE A 31 3.22 3.03 12.64
CA ILE A 31 2.51 2.11 11.76
C ILE A 31 2.16 0.81 12.50
N LYS A 32 3.13 0.22 13.20
CA LYS A 32 2.89 -1.01 13.98
C LYS A 32 1.82 -0.83 15.04
N GLU A 33 1.83 0.29 15.75
CA GLU A 33 0.84 0.57 16.78
C GLU A 33 -0.56 0.76 16.20
N LEU A 34 -0.68 1.44 15.06
CA LEU A 34 -1.95 1.62 14.35
C LEU A 34 -2.54 0.28 13.90
N LEU A 35 -1.71 -0.60 13.34
CA LEU A 35 -2.16 -1.92 12.88
C LEU A 35 -2.61 -2.81 14.04
N LYS A 36 -2.02 -2.66 15.21
CA LYS A 36 -2.44 -3.38 16.42
C LYS A 36 -3.74 -2.83 17.00
N ALA A 37 -3.94 -1.51 16.89
CA ALA A 37 -5.08 -0.83 17.50
C ALA A 37 -6.38 -1.01 16.73
N ASP A 38 -6.31 -1.25 15.42
CA ASP A 38 -7.51 -1.37 14.57
C ASP A 38 -7.35 -2.49 13.54
N ASP A 39 -8.11 -3.56 13.73
CA ASP A 39 -8.10 -4.73 12.82
C ASP A 39 -8.64 -4.40 11.43
N ASN A 40 -9.33 -3.28 11.28
CA ASN A 40 -9.89 -2.86 9.99
C ASN A 40 -8.87 -2.11 9.13
N ILE A 41 -7.69 -1.82 9.64
CA ILE A 41 -6.61 -1.20 8.89
C ILE A 41 -5.69 -2.29 8.34
N LYS A 42 -5.45 -2.28 7.04
CA LYS A 42 -4.51 -3.17 6.36
C LYS A 42 -3.32 -2.37 5.85
N PHE A 43 -2.14 -2.94 5.98
CA PHE A 43 -0.93 -2.33 5.44
C PHE A 43 -0.74 -2.76 3.99
N SER A 44 -0.49 -1.80 3.10
CA SER A 44 -0.23 -2.10 1.69
C SER A 44 1.17 -2.69 1.52
N VAL A 45 1.24 -3.88 0.95
CA VAL A 45 2.50 -4.54 0.62
C VAL A 45 2.89 -4.15 -0.80
N SER A 46 4.04 -3.51 -0.96
CA SER A 46 4.53 -3.05 -2.26
C SER A 46 5.22 -4.15 -3.04
N VAL A 47 5.22 -4.01 -4.35
CA VAL A 47 6.01 -4.83 -5.28
C VAL A 47 7.42 -4.22 -5.37
N THR A 48 8.44 -5.06 -5.45
CA THR A 48 9.81 -4.61 -5.74
C THR A 48 10.57 -5.61 -6.60
N THR A 49 11.49 -5.08 -7.41
CA THR A 49 12.43 -5.92 -8.18
C THR A 49 13.72 -6.21 -7.41
N ARG A 50 13.88 -5.59 -6.25
CA ARG A 50 15.05 -5.82 -5.38
C ARG A 50 15.02 -7.25 -4.83
N GLN A 51 16.19 -7.83 -4.68
CA GLN A 51 16.31 -9.13 -4.00
C GLN A 51 15.94 -9.00 -2.51
N PRO A 52 15.31 -10.03 -1.92
CA PRO A 52 15.02 -10.02 -0.49
C PRO A 52 16.29 -9.86 0.34
N ARG A 53 16.18 -9.08 1.41
CA ARG A 53 17.21 -8.97 2.43
C ARG A 53 16.94 -10.01 3.51
N GLU A 54 17.96 -10.28 4.33
CA GLU A 54 17.83 -11.22 5.44
C GLU A 54 16.65 -10.83 6.34
N GLY A 55 15.81 -11.80 6.65
CA GLY A 55 14.63 -11.61 7.49
C GLY A 55 13.38 -11.11 6.77
N GLU A 56 13.49 -10.72 5.50
CA GLU A 56 12.32 -10.29 4.73
C GLU A 56 11.53 -11.47 4.20
N VAL A 57 10.20 -11.34 4.22
CA VAL A 57 9.26 -12.41 3.86
C VAL A 57 8.41 -11.99 2.69
N GLU A 58 8.33 -12.86 1.67
CA GLU A 58 7.46 -12.68 0.51
C GLU A 58 6.01 -12.48 0.93
N GLY A 59 5.38 -11.43 0.40
CA GLY A 59 3.98 -11.13 0.68
C GLY A 59 3.71 -10.46 2.02
N VAL A 60 4.75 -10.24 2.82
CA VAL A 60 4.67 -9.54 4.11
C VAL A 60 5.42 -8.21 4.05
N ASP A 61 6.71 -8.27 3.72
CA ASP A 61 7.53 -7.07 3.56
C ASP A 61 7.39 -6.48 2.16
N TYR A 62 7.45 -7.33 1.15
CA TYR A 62 7.28 -6.98 -0.26
C TYR A 62 6.75 -8.19 -1.03
N TYR A 63 6.22 -7.92 -2.21
CA TYR A 63 6.09 -8.91 -3.28
C TYR A 63 7.35 -8.77 -4.15
N PHE A 64 8.23 -9.77 -4.09
CA PHE A 64 9.49 -9.76 -4.85
C PHE A 64 9.24 -10.31 -6.24
N VAL A 65 9.44 -9.48 -7.26
CA VAL A 65 9.13 -9.83 -8.65
C VAL A 65 10.34 -9.64 -9.55
N THR A 66 10.29 -10.22 -10.73
CA THR A 66 11.30 -10.00 -11.77
C THR A 66 11.06 -8.66 -12.47
N ASP A 67 12.08 -8.15 -13.17
CA ASP A 67 11.92 -6.95 -14.00
C ASP A 67 10.86 -7.17 -15.09
N GLU A 68 10.78 -8.38 -15.64
CA GLU A 68 9.78 -8.72 -16.65
C GLU A 68 8.37 -8.63 -16.11
N GLN A 69 8.13 -9.16 -14.90
CA GLN A 69 6.83 -9.07 -14.23
C GLN A 69 6.48 -7.61 -13.92
N TYR A 70 7.45 -6.83 -13.47
CA TYR A 70 7.24 -5.41 -13.20
C TYR A 70 6.87 -4.64 -14.46
N ASN A 71 7.55 -4.89 -15.56
CA ASN A 71 7.24 -4.28 -16.85
C ASN A 71 5.83 -4.63 -17.33
N GLU A 72 5.38 -5.85 -17.07
CA GLU A 72 4.04 -6.27 -17.40
C GLU A 72 2.99 -5.51 -16.59
N PHE A 73 3.23 -5.29 -15.29
CA PHE A 73 2.37 -4.45 -14.47
C PHE A 73 2.30 -3.01 -15.00
N LEU A 74 3.42 -2.44 -15.41
CA LEU A 74 3.44 -1.09 -16.02
C LEU A 74 2.60 -1.04 -17.29
N ALA A 75 2.74 -2.04 -18.15
CA ALA A 75 2.00 -2.11 -19.41
C ALA A 75 0.48 -2.20 -19.20
N GLN A 76 0.05 -2.80 -18.09
CA GLN A 76 -1.36 -2.94 -17.73
C GLN A 76 -1.90 -1.79 -16.88
N ASP A 77 -1.09 -0.76 -16.61
CA ASP A 77 -1.43 0.34 -15.69
C ASP A 77 -1.89 -0.20 -14.32
N ALA A 78 -1.19 -1.20 -13.82
CA ALA A 78 -1.60 -1.94 -12.61
C ALA A 78 -1.19 -1.25 -11.29
N PHE A 79 -0.44 -0.17 -11.34
CA PHE A 79 0.02 0.53 -10.14
C PHE A 79 -0.77 1.80 -9.84
N TYR A 80 -1.09 2.05 -8.57
CA TYR A 80 -1.53 3.37 -8.11
C TYR A 80 -0.37 4.36 -8.07
N GLU A 81 0.80 3.90 -7.61
CA GLU A 81 2.02 4.68 -7.64
C GLU A 81 3.19 3.74 -7.90
N TYR A 82 4.26 4.26 -8.46
CA TYR A 82 5.47 3.47 -8.66
C TYR A 82 6.71 4.36 -8.73
N VAL A 83 7.85 3.76 -8.41
CA VAL A 83 9.16 4.37 -8.57
C VAL A 83 9.99 3.48 -9.47
N ASP A 84 10.29 3.98 -10.66
CA ASP A 84 11.10 3.26 -11.64
C ASP A 84 12.50 3.90 -11.68
N SER A 85 13.36 3.47 -10.77
CA SER A 85 14.70 4.02 -10.64
C SER A 85 15.61 3.52 -11.76
N GLN A 86 16.33 4.44 -12.42
CA GLN A 86 17.34 4.10 -13.42
C GLN A 86 18.56 3.41 -12.82
N TYR A 87 18.80 3.60 -11.53
CA TYR A 87 20.05 3.20 -10.87
C TYR A 87 19.87 2.10 -9.84
N GLY A 88 18.71 1.47 -9.78
CA GLY A 88 18.50 0.46 -8.76
C GLY A 88 17.13 -0.19 -8.82
N SER A 89 16.63 -0.49 -7.65
CA SER A 89 15.41 -1.24 -7.48
C SER A 89 14.18 -0.44 -7.87
N ARG A 90 13.20 -1.14 -8.38
CA ARG A 90 11.92 -0.59 -8.81
C ARG A 90 10.87 -0.99 -7.77
N TYR A 91 9.91 -0.12 -7.53
CA TYR A 91 8.85 -0.32 -6.53
C TYR A 91 7.50 0.07 -7.10
N GLY A 92 6.43 -0.48 -6.55
CA GLY A 92 5.09 -0.07 -6.93
C GLY A 92 4.02 -0.61 -6.00
N THR A 93 2.87 0.06 -5.99
CA THR A 93 1.68 -0.31 -5.24
C THR A 93 0.60 -0.81 -6.19
N LEU A 94 0.23 -2.10 -6.08
CA LEU A 94 -0.77 -2.69 -6.98
C LEU A 94 -2.18 -2.22 -6.65
N ARG A 95 -2.90 -1.73 -7.66
CA ARG A 95 -4.31 -1.34 -7.55
C ARG A 95 -5.19 -2.48 -7.08
N SER A 96 -4.98 -3.67 -7.64
CA SER A 96 -5.81 -4.83 -7.35
C SER A 96 -5.80 -5.22 -5.88
N GLU A 97 -4.64 -5.15 -5.23
CA GLU A 97 -4.54 -5.43 -3.80
C GLU A 97 -5.26 -4.39 -2.96
N VAL A 98 -4.98 -3.12 -3.24
CA VAL A 98 -5.60 -2.01 -2.52
C VAL A 98 -7.12 -2.03 -2.67
N ASP A 99 -7.59 -2.16 -3.91
CA ASP A 99 -9.02 -2.16 -4.20
C ASP A 99 -9.74 -3.34 -3.56
N SER A 100 -9.08 -4.49 -3.42
CA SER A 100 -9.66 -5.64 -2.74
C SER A 100 -10.00 -5.34 -1.28
N PHE A 101 -9.21 -4.53 -0.60
CA PHE A 101 -9.49 -4.10 0.77
C PHE A 101 -10.54 -2.99 0.82
N ILE A 102 -10.37 -1.97 -0.02
CA ILE A 102 -11.24 -0.79 -0.05
C ILE A 102 -12.70 -1.18 -0.36
N ASN A 103 -12.89 -2.08 -1.31
CA ASN A 103 -14.22 -2.49 -1.76
C ASN A 103 -14.99 -3.29 -0.72
N VAL A 104 -14.32 -3.87 0.27
CA VAL A 104 -14.99 -4.56 1.39
C VAL A 104 -15.02 -3.72 2.67
N GLY A 105 -14.73 -2.43 2.56
CA GLY A 105 -14.83 -1.48 3.68
C GLY A 105 -13.63 -1.46 4.61
N GLN A 106 -12.51 -2.07 4.24
CA GLN A 106 -11.27 -2.03 5.00
C GLN A 106 -10.44 -0.82 4.60
N ASP A 107 -9.81 -0.18 5.57
CA ASP A 107 -8.92 0.94 5.34
C ASP A 107 -7.52 0.42 5.02
N VAL A 108 -6.80 1.12 4.15
CA VAL A 108 -5.45 0.74 3.74
C VAL A 108 -4.47 1.84 4.10
N LEU A 109 -3.39 1.46 4.76
CA LEU A 109 -2.31 2.34 5.18
C LEU A 109 -1.11 2.17 4.26
N PHE A 110 -0.57 3.30 3.79
CA PHE A 110 0.59 3.34 2.90
C PHE A 110 1.74 4.05 3.57
N ASP A 111 2.93 3.49 3.42
CA ASP A 111 4.20 4.11 3.76
C ASP A 111 4.92 4.46 2.46
N ILE A 112 4.57 5.61 1.89
CA ILE A 112 5.13 6.08 0.63
C ILE A 112 5.64 7.51 0.77
N ASP A 113 6.53 7.92 -0.13
CA ASP A 113 7.08 9.26 -0.11
C ASP A 113 6.10 10.30 -0.70
N TRP A 114 6.52 11.57 -0.69
CA TRP A 114 5.71 12.67 -1.18
C TRP A 114 5.32 12.51 -2.66
N ALA A 115 6.26 12.06 -3.49
CA ALA A 115 6.00 11.87 -4.92
C ALA A 115 4.99 10.75 -5.16
N GLY A 116 5.13 9.63 -4.43
CA GLY A 116 4.17 8.53 -4.49
C GLY A 116 2.80 8.92 -3.99
N ALA A 117 2.73 9.68 -2.90
CA ALA A 117 1.47 10.19 -2.36
C ALA A 117 0.73 11.07 -3.38
N ARG A 118 1.45 11.94 -4.05
CA ARG A 118 0.89 12.81 -5.09
C ARG A 118 0.33 12.00 -6.26
N GLU A 119 1.09 11.03 -6.75
CA GLU A 119 0.66 10.15 -7.83
C GLU A 119 -0.60 9.37 -7.45
N MET A 120 -0.65 8.84 -6.24
CA MET A 120 -1.79 8.11 -5.74
C MET A 120 -3.05 8.98 -5.65
N ARG A 121 -2.92 10.22 -5.20
CA ARG A 121 -4.04 11.17 -5.15
C ARG A 121 -4.59 11.48 -6.52
N GLU A 122 -3.73 11.60 -7.53
CA GLU A 122 -4.14 11.85 -8.90
C GLU A 122 -4.96 10.68 -9.46
N LYS A 123 -4.64 9.45 -9.08
CA LYS A 123 -5.32 8.24 -9.58
C LYS A 123 -6.53 7.83 -8.75
N ALA A 124 -6.46 7.97 -7.44
CA ALA A 124 -7.50 7.52 -6.52
C ALA A 124 -8.46 8.63 -6.07
N GLY A 125 -8.06 9.89 -6.23
CA GLY A 125 -8.93 11.02 -5.95
C GLY A 125 -9.34 11.14 -4.48
N ASP A 126 -10.64 11.25 -4.24
CA ASP A 126 -11.21 11.50 -2.92
C ASP A 126 -11.08 10.31 -1.95
N ASP A 127 -10.71 9.12 -2.44
CA ASP A 127 -10.52 7.94 -1.59
C ASP A 127 -9.25 8.02 -0.73
N VAL A 128 -8.38 8.99 -1.00
CA VAL A 128 -7.10 9.17 -0.28
C VAL A 128 -7.22 10.25 0.78
N VAL A 129 -6.74 9.91 1.95
CA VAL A 129 -6.67 10.83 3.09
C VAL A 129 -5.21 11.17 3.43
#